data_a5fea752c6ab071b36c919d79cc29517
#
_entry.id   a5fea752c6ab071b36c919d79cc29517
#
_cell.length_a   1.000
_cell.length_b   1.000
_cell.length_c   1.000
_cell.angle_alpha   90.00
_cell.angle_beta   90.00
_cell.angle_gamma   90.00
#
_symmetry.space_group_name_H-M   'P 1'
#
loop_
_entity.id
_entity.type
_entity.pdbx_description
1 polymer ?
#
loop_
_entity_poly.entity_id
_entity_poly.type
_entity_poly.pdbx_seq_one_letter_code
_entity_poly.pdbx_strand_id
1 'polypeptide(L)'
;NDSFSFASGDKEKVETITNGWIIEISELNGMKRANDAEAAKAFLSRRSDCMRPAYGRKPIEYLRHNVFAATTNETNFLQGDNGNRRWWIVPVQGNGHVSDWLSILQSAVHQLWAEAYTYYKRGTNLYLCPELEAKANDVQMCHSSILNDPILDDIRLYLERLVPKAYDTWSIPMRAAYQKGAYTEATPNSKPEVLLNMVCARQIIEELPNDLVRRNPAKYTAQYINRLMSLVDGWERSEQEKVKGLHPSYCDKTGRAKHPWVRISVQQEEQKGKEENWLSELPF
;
A
#
# COMPACT_ATOMS: atom_id res chain seq x y z
N ASN A 1 -11.88 17.35 21.67
CA ASN A 1 -11.96 18.58 20.90
C ASN A 1 -12.21 18.24 19.44
N ASP A 2 -13.31 18.68 18.88
CA ASP A 2 -13.84 18.41 17.54
C ASP A 2 -13.61 19.55 16.54
N SER A 3 -12.96 20.62 16.98
CA SER A 3 -12.71 21.82 16.16
C SER A 3 -11.40 21.76 15.36
N PHE A 4 -10.69 20.62 15.38
CA PHE A 4 -9.43 20.48 14.68
C PHE A 4 -9.63 20.25 13.17
N SER A 5 -8.87 20.98 12.35
CA SER A 5 -8.81 20.77 10.91
C SER A 5 -7.36 20.85 10.39
N PHE A 6 -6.99 19.94 9.49
CA PHE A 6 -5.71 20.02 8.79
C PHE A 6 -5.61 21.25 7.86
N ALA A 7 -6.72 21.81 7.45
CA ALA A 7 -6.76 23.03 6.62
C ALA A 7 -6.48 24.33 7.41
N SER A 8 -6.58 24.29 8.73
CA SER A 8 -6.27 25.43 9.58
C SER A 8 -4.79 25.85 9.51
N GLY A 9 -4.49 27.08 9.90
CA GLY A 9 -3.13 27.56 10.03
C GLY A 9 -2.34 26.83 11.13
N ASP A 10 -1.01 26.74 11.01
CA ASP A 10 -0.19 25.97 11.97
C ASP A 10 -0.37 26.47 13.42
N LYS A 11 -0.50 27.78 13.62
CA LYS A 11 -0.75 28.33 14.97
C LYS A 11 -2.07 27.85 15.54
N GLU A 12 -3.15 27.91 14.78
CA GLU A 12 -4.49 27.48 15.18
C GLU A 12 -4.52 25.97 15.50
N LYS A 13 -3.84 25.14 14.67
CA LYS A 13 -3.69 23.72 14.93
C LYS A 13 -3.05 23.47 16.29
N VAL A 14 -1.95 24.16 16.60
CA VAL A 14 -1.24 24.00 17.88
C VAL A 14 -2.09 24.47 19.06
N GLU A 15 -2.77 25.60 18.94
CA GLU A 15 -3.70 26.09 19.97
C GLU A 15 -4.83 25.08 20.25
N THR A 16 -5.39 24.48 19.19
CA THR A 16 -6.45 23.48 19.30
C THR A 16 -6.00 22.21 20.02
N ILE A 17 -4.81 21.68 19.69
CA ILE A 17 -4.33 20.42 20.26
C ILE A 17 -3.76 20.58 21.68
N THR A 18 -3.32 21.76 22.06
CA THR A 18 -2.72 22.02 23.39
C THR A 18 -3.75 21.80 24.53
N ASN A 19 -5.05 21.95 24.24
CA ASN A 19 -6.11 21.92 25.24
C ASN A 19 -6.84 20.57 25.33
N GLY A 20 -6.36 19.50 24.68
CA GLY A 20 -7.04 18.21 24.68
C GLY A 20 -6.12 17.02 24.69
N TRP A 21 -6.53 15.93 25.36
CA TRP A 21 -5.85 14.65 25.30
C TRP A 21 -6.27 13.82 24.09
N ILE A 22 -7.55 13.93 23.71
CA ILE A 22 -8.10 13.28 22.53
C ILE A 22 -8.59 14.38 21.59
N ILE A 23 -8.04 14.39 20.38
CA ILE A 23 -8.38 15.33 19.33
C ILE A 23 -9.15 14.58 18.26
N GLU A 24 -10.38 14.98 18.02
CA GLU A 24 -11.22 14.42 16.98
C GLU A 24 -11.01 15.15 15.66
N ILE A 25 -10.87 14.39 14.58
CA ILE A 25 -10.82 14.87 13.21
C ILE A 25 -12.05 14.37 12.50
N SER A 26 -13.08 15.20 12.44
CA SER A 26 -14.35 14.83 11.84
C SER A 26 -14.21 14.63 10.33
N GLU A 27 -14.72 13.50 9.82
CA GLU A 27 -14.82 13.15 8.39
C GLU A 27 -13.50 13.18 7.59
N LEU A 28 -12.34 13.20 8.24
CA LEU A 28 -11.03 13.37 7.60
C LEU A 28 -11.00 14.45 6.50
N ASN A 29 -11.82 15.50 6.68
CA ASN A 29 -11.89 16.61 5.74
C ASN A 29 -10.52 17.29 5.62
N GLY A 30 -10.09 17.56 4.38
CA GLY A 30 -8.81 18.22 4.08
C GLY A 30 -7.66 17.29 3.69
N MET A 31 -7.87 15.96 3.60
CA MET A 31 -6.85 15.02 3.15
C MET A 31 -7.08 14.50 1.70
N LYS A 32 -7.85 15.21 0.90
CA LYS A 32 -8.25 14.77 -0.45
C LYS A 32 -7.11 14.79 -1.48
N ARG A 33 -6.02 15.51 -1.21
CA ARG A 33 -4.85 15.59 -2.10
C ARG A 33 -3.65 14.90 -1.46
N ALA A 34 -2.79 14.31 -2.28
CA ALA A 34 -1.57 13.66 -1.81
C ALA A 34 -0.69 14.57 -0.95
N ASN A 35 -0.57 15.85 -1.32
CA ASN A 35 0.22 16.84 -0.56
C ASN A 35 -0.40 17.11 0.83
N ASP A 36 -1.73 17.13 0.93
CA ASP A 36 -2.43 17.34 2.20
C ASP A 36 -2.23 16.13 3.12
N ALA A 37 -2.23 14.92 2.55
CA ALA A 37 -1.97 13.69 3.28
C ALA A 37 -0.52 13.64 3.81
N GLU A 38 0.47 14.06 3.04
CA GLU A 38 1.86 14.13 3.49
C GLU A 38 2.06 15.19 4.57
N ALA A 39 1.42 16.36 4.44
CA ALA A 39 1.43 17.41 5.46
C ALA A 39 0.77 16.91 6.77
N ALA A 40 -0.35 16.18 6.68
CA ALA A 40 -1.00 15.57 7.82
C ALA A 40 -0.11 14.52 8.50
N LYS A 41 0.53 13.63 7.74
CA LYS A 41 1.47 12.63 8.26
C LYS A 41 2.66 13.30 8.97
N ALA A 42 3.22 14.36 8.39
CA ALA A 42 4.29 15.14 8.99
C ALA A 42 3.82 15.79 10.29
N PHE A 43 2.64 16.39 10.30
CA PHE A 43 2.05 16.99 11.49
C PHE A 43 1.81 15.95 12.59
N LEU A 44 1.18 14.81 12.28
CA LEU A 44 0.90 13.76 13.26
C LEU A 44 2.16 13.14 13.90
N SER A 45 3.30 13.21 13.21
CA SER A 45 4.57 12.63 13.68
C SER A 45 5.39 13.56 14.58
N ARG A 46 4.98 14.81 14.76
CA ARG A 46 5.72 15.76 15.61
C ARG A 46 5.62 15.32 17.07
N ARG A 47 6.71 15.44 17.79
CA ARG A 47 6.77 15.20 19.26
C ARG A 47 6.53 16.47 20.06
N SER A 48 6.81 17.61 19.47
CA SER A 48 6.61 18.94 20.05
C SER A 48 6.23 19.92 18.96
N ASP A 49 5.60 21.00 19.36
CA ASP A 49 5.27 22.14 18.51
C ASP A 49 5.83 23.41 19.14
N CYS A 50 6.40 24.29 18.32
CA CYS A 50 6.93 25.56 18.77
C CYS A 50 6.03 26.70 18.26
N MET A 51 5.40 27.42 19.15
CA MET A 51 4.60 28.57 18.78
C MET A 51 4.76 29.73 19.76
N ARG A 52 4.50 30.94 19.28
CA ARG A 52 4.46 32.14 20.11
C ARG A 52 3.03 32.34 20.59
N PRO A 53 2.75 32.26 21.90
CA PRO A 53 1.43 32.54 22.45
C PRO A 53 0.95 33.94 22.11
N ALA A 54 -0.37 34.17 22.12
CA ALA A 54 -0.94 35.50 22.02
C ALA A 54 -0.32 36.37 23.14
N TYR A 55 0.16 37.56 22.76
CA TYR A 55 0.86 38.49 23.64
C TYR A 55 2.22 38.04 24.18
N GLY A 56 2.67 36.84 23.84
CA GLY A 56 4.01 36.35 24.23
C GLY A 56 5.12 37.04 23.44
N ARG A 57 6.28 37.27 24.07
CA ARG A 57 7.46 37.87 23.40
C ARG A 57 8.35 36.85 22.70
N LYS A 58 8.32 35.62 23.15
CA LYS A 58 9.20 34.52 22.63
C LYS A 58 8.34 33.30 22.29
N PRO A 59 8.76 32.50 21.30
CA PRO A 59 8.19 31.19 21.05
C PRO A 59 8.44 30.26 22.24
N ILE A 60 7.47 29.39 22.51
CA ILE A 60 7.51 28.37 23.56
C ILE A 60 7.33 27.00 22.90
N GLU A 61 8.03 26.00 23.37
CA GLU A 61 7.89 24.63 22.94
C GLU A 61 6.79 23.94 23.78
N TYR A 62 5.85 23.30 23.10
CA TYR A 62 4.77 22.51 23.67
C TYR A 62 4.99 21.05 23.34
N LEU A 63 5.27 20.22 24.34
CA LEU A 63 5.36 18.78 24.17
C LEU A 63 3.97 18.20 23.90
N ARG A 64 3.89 17.30 22.92
CA ARG A 64 2.63 16.62 22.59
C ARG A 64 2.33 15.49 23.57
N HIS A 65 1.13 15.45 24.11
CA HIS A 65 0.60 14.40 24.98
C HIS A 65 -0.81 13.96 24.55
N ASN A 66 -1.22 14.36 23.36
CA ASN A 66 -2.52 14.05 22.80
C ASN A 66 -2.44 12.89 21.79
N VAL A 67 -3.59 12.24 21.59
CA VAL A 67 -3.84 11.26 20.55
C VAL A 67 -4.91 11.80 19.61
N PHE A 68 -4.86 11.34 18.35
CA PHE A 68 -5.83 11.74 17.33
C PHE A 68 -6.78 10.59 17.05
N ALA A 69 -8.08 10.87 16.99
CA ALA A 69 -9.10 9.97 16.48
C ALA A 69 -9.76 10.64 15.27
N ALA A 70 -9.99 9.87 14.22
CA ALA A 70 -10.61 10.39 13.01
C ALA A 70 -11.75 9.49 12.57
N THR A 71 -12.77 10.09 11.97
CA THR A 71 -13.91 9.38 11.38
C THR A 71 -13.96 9.63 9.87
N THR A 72 -14.41 8.66 9.10
CA THR A 72 -14.66 8.83 7.67
C THR A 72 -15.68 7.80 7.17
N ASN A 73 -16.47 8.19 6.19
CA ASN A 73 -17.34 7.31 5.42
C ASN A 73 -16.71 6.93 4.07
N GLU A 74 -15.56 7.49 3.73
CA GLU A 74 -14.87 7.19 2.48
C GLU A 74 -14.11 5.86 2.62
N THR A 75 -14.22 4.97 1.62
CA THR A 75 -13.52 3.69 1.61
C THR A 75 -12.04 3.84 1.28
N ASN A 76 -11.65 4.82 0.44
CA ASN A 76 -10.29 5.00 -0.07
C ASN A 76 -9.68 6.32 0.41
N PHE A 77 -9.68 6.52 1.72
CA PHE A 77 -9.22 7.77 2.32
C PHE A 77 -7.70 7.85 2.51
N LEU A 78 -6.99 6.73 2.46
CA LEU A 78 -5.54 6.71 2.57
C LEU A 78 -4.90 7.10 1.24
N GLN A 79 -4.43 8.35 1.18
CA GLN A 79 -3.73 8.87 0.02
C GLN A 79 -2.22 8.62 0.15
N GLY A 80 -1.60 8.23 -0.99
CA GLY A 80 -0.17 7.97 -1.07
C GLY A 80 0.26 6.65 -0.45
N ASP A 81 1.50 6.28 -0.75
CA ASP A 81 2.01 4.93 -0.50
C ASP A 81 2.78 4.79 0.82
N ASN A 82 3.29 5.90 1.35
CA ASN A 82 4.18 5.87 2.50
C ASN A 82 3.51 6.42 3.76
N GLY A 83 3.81 5.78 4.90
CA GLY A 83 3.42 6.32 6.19
C GLY A 83 2.02 5.96 6.66
N ASN A 84 1.32 5.06 5.99
CA ASN A 84 0.00 4.58 6.41
C ASN A 84 0.05 3.83 7.75
N ARG A 85 1.19 3.33 8.19
CA ARG A 85 1.43 2.74 9.52
C ARG A 85 1.02 3.64 10.71
N ARG A 86 0.77 4.92 10.47
CA ARG A 86 0.27 5.85 11.50
C ARG A 86 -1.23 5.76 11.73
N TRP A 87 -1.94 5.10 10.83
CA TRP A 87 -3.39 4.98 10.86
C TRP A 87 -3.79 3.60 11.35
N TRP A 88 -4.35 3.54 12.53
CA TRP A 88 -4.96 2.33 13.05
C TRP A 88 -6.44 2.38 12.70
N ILE A 89 -6.81 1.64 11.67
CA ILE A 89 -8.16 1.63 11.13
C ILE A 89 -9.00 0.66 11.94
N VAL A 90 -10.11 1.15 12.48
CA VAL A 90 -11.12 0.36 13.19
C VAL A 90 -12.38 0.38 12.35
N PRO A 91 -12.71 -0.72 11.63
CA PRO A 91 -13.96 -0.81 10.89
C PRO A 91 -15.14 -0.77 11.85
N VAL A 92 -16.06 0.18 11.62
CA VAL A 92 -17.32 0.30 12.41
C VAL A 92 -18.45 -0.21 11.53
N GLN A 93 -19.09 -1.29 11.97
CA GLN A 93 -20.26 -1.84 11.30
C GLN A 93 -21.54 -1.23 11.90
N GLY A 94 -22.34 -0.59 11.05
CA GLY A 94 -23.59 0.08 11.46
C GLY A 94 -24.78 -0.86 11.79
N ASN A 95 -24.53 -2.12 12.13
CA ASN A 95 -25.54 -3.17 12.21
C ASN A 95 -26.35 -3.20 13.53
N GLY A 96 -26.19 -2.25 14.41
CA GLY A 96 -26.87 -2.28 15.69
C GLY A 96 -27.21 -0.90 16.19
N HIS A 97 -28.47 -0.50 16.05
CA HIS A 97 -29.01 0.56 16.88
C HIS A 97 -29.17 0.03 18.30
N VAL A 98 -28.13 0.21 19.11
CA VAL A 98 -28.28 0.12 20.54
C VAL A 98 -28.98 1.45 20.96
N SER A 99 -30.29 1.41 21.21
CA SER A 99 -31.09 2.60 21.50
C SER A 99 -30.51 3.44 22.64
N ASP A 100 -29.78 2.81 23.55
CA ASP A 100 -29.24 3.43 24.77
C ASP A 100 -27.73 3.43 24.85
N TRP A 101 -27.02 3.41 23.70
CA TRP A 101 -25.55 3.33 23.66
C TRP A 101 -24.87 4.43 24.49
N LEU A 102 -25.44 5.62 24.53
CA LEU A 102 -24.91 6.76 25.29
C LEU A 102 -24.99 6.53 26.81
N SER A 103 -26.08 6.01 27.31
CA SER A 103 -26.23 5.68 28.74
C SER A 103 -25.35 4.53 29.16
N ILE A 104 -25.20 3.53 28.30
CA ILE A 104 -24.28 2.41 28.49
C ILE A 104 -22.81 2.91 28.55
N LEU A 105 -22.42 3.76 27.61
CA LEU A 105 -21.10 4.35 27.59
C LEU A 105 -20.85 5.23 28.83
N GLN A 106 -21.81 6.08 29.21
CA GLN A 106 -21.67 6.90 30.38
C GLN A 106 -21.52 6.09 31.68
N SER A 107 -22.21 4.97 31.81
CA SER A 107 -22.04 4.07 32.95
C SER A 107 -20.69 3.33 32.95
N ALA A 108 -20.16 3.03 31.80
CA ALA A 108 -18.89 2.27 31.61
C ALA A 108 -17.64 3.13 31.61
N VAL A 109 -17.74 4.46 31.41
CA VAL A 109 -16.58 5.34 31.16
C VAL A 109 -15.53 5.27 32.28
N HIS A 110 -15.92 5.23 33.52
CA HIS A 110 -15.00 5.14 34.64
C HIS A 110 -14.27 3.81 34.68
N GLN A 111 -14.96 2.73 34.35
CA GLN A 111 -14.36 1.40 34.25
C GLN A 111 -13.36 1.32 33.10
N LEU A 112 -13.68 1.87 31.95
CA LEU A 112 -12.77 1.94 30.79
C LEU A 112 -11.48 2.70 31.12
N TRP A 113 -11.59 3.85 31.81
CA TRP A 113 -10.43 4.60 32.25
C TRP A 113 -9.60 3.86 33.32
N ALA A 114 -10.24 3.16 34.24
CA ALA A 114 -9.56 2.36 35.26
C ALA A 114 -8.80 1.20 34.63
N GLU A 115 -9.38 0.54 33.63
CA GLU A 115 -8.72 -0.52 32.88
C GLU A 115 -7.53 0.00 32.07
N ALA A 116 -7.70 1.09 31.31
CA ALA A 116 -6.63 1.74 30.57
C ALA A 116 -5.48 2.17 31.50
N TYR A 117 -5.79 2.72 32.66
CA TYR A 117 -4.79 3.09 33.67
C TYR A 117 -4.04 1.87 34.22
N THR A 118 -4.74 0.75 34.40
CA THR A 118 -4.11 -0.51 34.82
C THR A 118 -3.10 -1.02 33.78
N TYR A 119 -3.43 -1.00 32.50
CA TYR A 119 -2.50 -1.34 31.44
C TYR A 119 -1.30 -0.39 31.39
N TYR A 120 -1.54 0.91 31.52
CA TYR A 120 -0.46 1.90 31.60
C TYR A 120 0.49 1.62 32.78
N LYS A 121 -0.04 1.35 33.98
CA LYS A 121 0.79 1.04 35.16
C LYS A 121 1.59 -0.25 35.01
N ARG A 122 1.08 -1.23 34.29
CA ARG A 122 1.78 -2.48 33.97
C ARG A 122 2.89 -2.30 32.92
N GLY A 123 3.02 -1.10 32.33
CA GLY A 123 3.96 -0.86 31.26
C GLY A 123 3.62 -1.59 29.97
N THR A 124 2.32 -1.78 29.69
CA THR A 124 1.86 -2.44 28.47
C THR A 124 2.45 -1.72 27.25
N ASN A 125 2.99 -2.50 26.34
CA ASN A 125 3.60 -1.98 25.13
C ASN A 125 2.56 -1.29 24.23
N LEU A 126 2.88 -0.10 23.74
CA LEU A 126 2.03 0.69 22.83
C LEU A 126 2.26 0.35 21.35
N TYR A 127 3.12 -0.64 21.07
CA TYR A 127 3.33 -1.11 19.71
C TYR A 127 2.52 -2.38 19.45
N LEU A 128 2.03 -2.52 18.22
CA LEU A 128 1.38 -3.75 17.79
C LEU A 128 2.40 -4.89 17.76
N CYS A 129 1.98 -6.09 18.13
CA CYS A 129 2.78 -7.28 17.88
C CYS A 129 2.83 -7.55 16.36
N PRO A 130 3.82 -8.31 15.85
CA PRO A 130 3.99 -8.53 14.42
C PRO A 130 2.74 -9.07 13.70
N GLU A 131 1.97 -9.95 14.36
CA GLU A 131 0.74 -10.51 13.83
C GLU A 131 -0.37 -9.46 13.66
N LEU A 132 -0.52 -8.57 14.64
CA LEU A 132 -1.49 -7.46 14.57
C LEU A 132 -1.02 -6.38 13.62
N GLU A 133 0.29 -6.15 13.49
CA GLU A 133 0.84 -5.22 12.52
C GLU A 133 0.57 -5.70 11.08
N ALA A 134 0.71 -7.00 10.80
CA ALA A 134 0.34 -7.58 9.52
C ALA A 134 -1.15 -7.36 9.21
N LYS A 135 -2.05 -7.67 10.14
CA LYS A 135 -3.49 -7.42 9.97
C LYS A 135 -3.82 -5.93 9.78
N ALA A 136 -3.15 -5.04 10.51
CA ALA A 136 -3.33 -3.59 10.35
C ALA A 136 -2.88 -3.12 8.96
N ASN A 137 -1.79 -3.68 8.43
CA ASN A 137 -1.32 -3.40 7.08
C ASN A 137 -2.32 -3.88 6.01
N ASP A 138 -2.91 -5.07 6.18
CA ASP A 138 -3.94 -5.59 5.27
C ASP A 138 -5.16 -4.66 5.24
N VAL A 139 -5.65 -4.23 6.41
CA VAL A 139 -6.77 -3.28 6.50
C VAL A 139 -6.39 -1.93 5.87
N GLN A 140 -5.18 -1.43 6.10
CA GLN A 140 -4.70 -0.20 5.47
C GLN A 140 -4.65 -0.32 3.93
N MET A 141 -4.26 -1.46 3.41
CA MET A 141 -4.27 -1.72 1.97
C MET A 141 -5.67 -1.66 1.40
N CYS A 142 -6.67 -2.24 2.06
CA CYS A 142 -8.09 -2.19 1.64
C CYS A 142 -8.64 -0.76 1.56
N HIS A 143 -8.08 0.19 2.33
CA HIS A 143 -8.48 1.59 2.34
C HIS A 143 -7.53 2.52 1.56
N SER A 144 -6.57 1.95 0.84
CA SER A 144 -5.62 2.71 0.03
C SER A 144 -6.19 3.06 -1.33
N SER A 145 -5.94 4.27 -1.79
CA SER A 145 -6.30 4.73 -3.15
C SER A 145 -5.62 3.92 -4.27
N ILE A 146 -4.65 3.08 -3.93
CA ILE A 146 -3.95 2.21 -4.89
C ILE A 146 -4.87 1.15 -5.52
N LEU A 147 -5.91 0.70 -4.78
CA LEU A 147 -6.91 -0.26 -5.30
C LEU A 147 -7.74 0.30 -6.45
N ASN A 148 -7.90 1.61 -6.50
CA ASN A 148 -8.66 2.30 -7.56
C ASN A 148 -7.74 2.89 -8.64
N ASP A 149 -6.48 2.48 -8.69
CA ASP A 149 -5.60 2.96 -9.74
C ASP A 149 -6.00 2.32 -11.08
N PRO A 150 -6.32 3.13 -12.11
CA PRO A 150 -6.77 2.62 -13.41
C PRO A 150 -5.75 1.69 -14.07
N ILE A 151 -4.47 1.79 -13.69
CA ILE A 151 -3.40 0.93 -14.22
C ILE A 151 -3.50 -0.51 -13.68
N LEU A 152 -4.13 -0.73 -12.54
CA LEU A 152 -4.24 -2.07 -11.95
C LEU A 152 -5.00 -3.04 -12.87
N ASP A 153 -6.10 -2.60 -13.46
CA ASP A 153 -6.87 -3.43 -14.40
C ASP A 153 -6.11 -3.63 -15.71
N ASP A 154 -5.39 -2.62 -16.18
CA ASP A 154 -4.52 -2.78 -17.36
C ASP A 154 -3.37 -3.78 -17.11
N ILE A 155 -2.80 -3.79 -15.90
CA ILE A 155 -1.80 -4.79 -15.51
C ILE A 155 -2.42 -6.20 -15.52
N ARG A 156 -3.61 -6.38 -14.96
CA ARG A 156 -4.31 -7.67 -14.98
C ARG A 156 -4.55 -8.15 -16.42
N LEU A 157 -5.06 -7.30 -17.29
CA LEU A 157 -5.25 -7.60 -18.71
C LEU A 157 -3.94 -7.93 -19.42
N TYR A 158 -2.88 -7.19 -19.14
CA TYR A 158 -1.54 -7.46 -19.68
C TYR A 158 -1.01 -8.84 -19.28
N LEU A 159 -1.19 -9.23 -18.03
CA LEU A 159 -0.71 -10.50 -17.49
C LEU A 159 -1.50 -11.72 -18.01
N GLU A 160 -2.78 -11.55 -18.32
CA GLU A 160 -3.65 -12.61 -18.86
C GLU A 160 -3.61 -12.69 -20.40
N ARG A 161 -2.92 -11.76 -21.05
CA ARG A 161 -2.80 -11.78 -22.51
C ARG A 161 -1.83 -12.86 -22.96
N LEU A 162 -2.31 -13.70 -23.90
CA LEU A 162 -1.43 -14.66 -24.57
C LEU A 162 -0.41 -13.93 -25.45
N VAL A 163 0.82 -14.40 -25.41
CA VAL A 163 1.94 -13.90 -26.24
C VAL A 163 2.49 -15.00 -27.13
N PRO A 164 3.16 -14.67 -28.23
CA PRO A 164 3.83 -15.66 -29.08
C PRO A 164 4.98 -16.35 -28.33
N LYS A 165 5.30 -17.59 -28.68
CA LYS A 165 6.46 -18.30 -28.13
C LYS A 165 7.77 -17.55 -28.36
N ALA A 166 7.88 -16.81 -29.47
CA ALA A 166 9.06 -16.02 -29.79
C ALA A 166 9.15 -14.69 -29.02
N TYR A 167 8.15 -14.38 -28.18
CA TYR A 167 8.03 -13.09 -27.49
C TYR A 167 9.29 -12.67 -26.74
N ASP A 168 9.97 -13.63 -26.10
CA ASP A 168 11.19 -13.37 -25.34
C ASP A 168 12.40 -13.01 -26.20
N THR A 169 12.35 -13.28 -27.50
CA THR A 169 13.39 -12.88 -28.45
C THR A 169 13.17 -11.51 -29.08
N TRP A 170 11.99 -10.93 -28.89
CA TRP A 170 11.60 -9.65 -29.48
C TRP A 170 12.20 -8.47 -28.74
N SER A 171 12.56 -7.43 -29.50
CA SER A 171 13.00 -6.17 -28.90
C SER A 171 11.86 -5.50 -28.10
N ILE A 172 12.21 -4.70 -27.10
CA ILE A 172 11.21 -3.98 -26.25
C ILE A 172 10.21 -3.18 -27.09
N PRO A 173 10.60 -2.41 -28.14
CA PRO A 173 9.62 -1.72 -28.97
C PRO A 173 8.66 -2.65 -29.69
N MET A 174 9.10 -3.83 -30.15
CA MET A 174 8.23 -4.82 -30.77
C MET A 174 7.22 -5.40 -29.75
N ARG A 175 7.68 -5.74 -28.56
CA ARG A 175 6.83 -6.23 -27.46
C ARG A 175 5.77 -5.20 -27.08
N ALA A 176 6.16 -3.94 -26.90
CA ALA A 176 5.24 -2.84 -26.61
C ALA A 176 4.24 -2.60 -27.76
N ALA A 177 4.67 -2.72 -29.01
CA ALA A 177 3.78 -2.61 -30.18
C ALA A 177 2.78 -3.77 -30.24
N TYR A 178 3.21 -5.00 -29.93
CA TYR A 178 2.31 -6.16 -29.83
C TYR A 178 1.25 -5.95 -28.74
N GLN A 179 1.63 -5.48 -27.59
CA GLN A 179 0.70 -5.20 -26.51
C GLN A 179 -0.33 -4.12 -26.88
N LYS A 180 0.03 -3.18 -27.74
CA LYS A 180 -0.88 -2.17 -28.33
C LYS A 180 -1.75 -2.68 -29.48
N GLY A 181 -1.64 -3.96 -29.85
CA GLY A 181 -2.40 -4.54 -30.93
C GLY A 181 -1.87 -4.24 -32.35
N ALA A 182 -0.64 -3.79 -32.47
CA ALA A 182 -0.04 -3.46 -33.78
C ALA A 182 0.30 -4.71 -34.63
N TYR A 183 0.33 -5.89 -34.04
CA TYR A 183 0.59 -7.16 -34.73
C TYR A 183 -0.68 -7.96 -34.89
N THR A 184 -0.91 -8.50 -36.09
CA THR A 184 -2.05 -9.37 -36.42
C THR A 184 -1.59 -10.83 -36.52
N GLU A 185 -2.52 -11.77 -36.53
CA GLU A 185 -2.26 -13.20 -36.73
C GLU A 185 -1.53 -13.51 -38.06
N ALA A 186 -1.63 -12.61 -39.06
CA ALA A 186 -0.93 -12.72 -40.34
C ALA A 186 0.58 -12.38 -40.24
N THR A 187 1.04 -11.80 -39.13
CA THR A 187 2.46 -11.50 -38.93
C THR A 187 3.21 -12.78 -38.58
N PRO A 188 4.30 -13.14 -39.27
CA PRO A 188 5.06 -14.35 -38.97
C PRO A 188 5.50 -14.39 -37.48
N ASN A 189 5.33 -15.54 -36.84
CA ASN A 189 5.66 -15.78 -35.44
C ASN A 189 4.91 -14.90 -34.40
N SER A 190 3.75 -14.32 -34.77
CA SER A 190 2.95 -13.47 -33.88
C SER A 190 1.73 -14.19 -33.27
N LYS A 191 1.53 -15.48 -33.58
CA LYS A 191 0.40 -16.25 -33.06
C LYS A 191 0.49 -16.32 -31.53
N PRO A 192 -0.58 -15.87 -30.81
CA PRO A 192 -0.63 -15.91 -29.36
C PRO A 192 -0.77 -17.37 -28.88
N GLU A 193 0.14 -17.88 -28.08
CA GLU A 193 0.17 -19.29 -27.67
C GLU A 193 0.43 -19.51 -26.19
N VAL A 194 1.18 -18.61 -25.54
CA VAL A 194 1.65 -18.81 -24.16
C VAL A 194 1.32 -17.61 -23.27
N LEU A 195 1.13 -17.87 -21.99
CA LEU A 195 1.03 -16.83 -20.99
C LEU A 195 2.41 -16.43 -20.48
N LEU A 196 2.55 -15.19 -20.04
CA LEU A 196 3.72 -14.74 -19.31
C LEU A 196 3.76 -15.45 -17.94
N ASN A 197 4.88 -16.09 -17.63
CA ASN A 197 5.08 -16.80 -16.36
C ASN A 197 5.93 -15.97 -15.38
N MET A 198 6.65 -14.98 -15.90
CA MET A 198 7.51 -14.12 -15.11
C MET A 198 7.53 -12.72 -15.68
N VAL A 199 7.44 -11.71 -14.81
CA VAL A 199 7.53 -10.29 -15.19
C VAL A 199 8.30 -9.50 -14.13
N CYS A 200 8.80 -8.34 -14.50
CA CYS A 200 9.32 -7.36 -13.54
C CYS A 200 8.64 -6.00 -13.72
N ALA A 201 8.73 -5.16 -12.71
CA ALA A 201 8.10 -3.84 -12.73
C ALA A 201 8.56 -2.98 -13.92
N ARG A 202 9.82 -3.07 -14.30
CA ARG A 202 10.36 -2.34 -15.46
C ARG A 202 9.74 -2.82 -16.76
N GLN A 203 9.56 -4.13 -16.92
CA GLN A 203 8.89 -4.71 -18.09
C GLN A 203 7.46 -4.18 -18.21
N ILE A 204 6.71 -4.18 -17.12
CA ILE A 204 5.34 -3.64 -17.10
C ILE A 204 5.33 -2.16 -17.51
N ILE A 205 6.24 -1.33 -16.97
CA ILE A 205 6.33 0.09 -17.32
C ILE A 205 6.58 0.30 -18.83
N GLU A 206 7.43 -0.51 -19.42
CA GLU A 206 7.84 -0.35 -20.81
C GLU A 206 6.86 -0.99 -21.82
N GLU A 207 6.20 -2.08 -21.45
CA GLU A 207 5.35 -2.86 -22.36
C GLU A 207 3.84 -2.56 -22.21
N LEU A 208 3.40 -2.06 -21.04
CA LEU A 208 1.97 -1.79 -20.82
C LEU A 208 1.42 -0.82 -21.89
N PRO A 209 0.28 -1.14 -22.55
CA PRO A 209 -0.27 -0.32 -23.63
C PRO A 209 -0.81 1.04 -23.16
N ASN A 210 -0.91 1.29 -21.87
CA ASN A 210 -1.48 2.50 -21.30
C ASN A 210 -0.47 3.67 -21.29
N ASP A 211 -0.84 4.76 -21.94
CA ASP A 211 -0.01 5.96 -21.99
C ASP A 211 0.07 6.73 -20.67
N LEU A 212 -0.79 6.45 -19.68
CA LEU A 212 -0.76 7.09 -18.36
C LEU A 212 0.56 6.84 -17.63
N VAL A 213 1.13 5.63 -17.77
CA VAL A 213 2.43 5.28 -17.17
C VAL A 213 3.53 6.17 -17.72
N ARG A 214 3.55 6.39 -19.04
CA ARG A 214 4.55 7.21 -19.71
C ARG A 214 4.37 8.70 -19.44
N ARG A 215 3.12 9.17 -19.30
CA ARG A 215 2.81 10.58 -19.00
C ARG A 215 3.09 10.97 -17.55
N ASN A 216 3.10 10.00 -16.63
CA ASN A 216 3.29 10.25 -15.21
C ASN A 216 4.42 9.38 -14.61
N PRO A 217 5.67 9.50 -15.09
CA PRO A 217 6.79 8.66 -14.63
C PRO A 217 7.15 8.88 -13.16
N ALA A 218 6.82 10.04 -12.61
CA ALA A 218 7.02 10.34 -11.20
C ALA A 218 6.08 9.52 -10.29
N LYS A 219 4.87 9.19 -10.75
CA LYS A 219 3.91 8.35 -10.03
C LYS A 219 4.21 6.86 -10.24
N TYR A 220 4.31 6.43 -11.50
CA TYR A 220 4.44 5.02 -11.86
C TYR A 220 5.90 4.54 -11.84
N THR A 221 6.51 4.65 -10.67
CA THR A 221 7.86 4.13 -10.42
C THR A 221 7.84 2.60 -10.30
N ALA A 222 9.00 1.95 -10.41
CA ALA A 222 9.11 0.50 -10.20
C ALA A 222 8.60 0.07 -8.82
N GLN A 223 8.76 0.89 -7.78
CA GLN A 223 8.22 0.61 -6.45
C GLN A 223 6.69 0.63 -6.46
N TYR A 224 6.08 1.61 -7.14
CA TYR A 224 4.64 1.71 -7.25
C TYR A 224 4.04 0.55 -8.03
N ILE A 225 4.63 0.19 -9.17
CA ILE A 225 4.21 -1.00 -9.95
C ILE A 225 4.35 -2.29 -9.14
N ASN A 226 5.42 -2.47 -8.36
CA ASN A 226 5.54 -3.62 -7.48
C ASN A 226 4.43 -3.69 -6.42
N ARG A 227 3.92 -2.57 -5.95
CA ARG A 227 2.75 -2.54 -5.06
C ARG A 227 1.47 -2.91 -5.79
N LEU A 228 1.24 -2.40 -6.99
CA LEU A 228 0.10 -2.83 -7.81
C LEU A 228 0.15 -4.34 -8.05
N MET A 229 1.32 -4.89 -8.34
CA MET A 229 1.51 -6.33 -8.52
C MET A 229 1.20 -7.16 -7.26
N SER A 230 1.43 -6.64 -6.06
CA SER A 230 1.03 -7.34 -4.83
C SER A 230 -0.49 -7.44 -4.62
N LEU A 231 -1.28 -6.74 -5.43
CA LEU A 231 -2.75 -6.77 -5.46
C LEU A 231 -3.30 -7.65 -6.60
N VAL A 232 -2.42 -8.28 -7.37
CA VAL A 232 -2.81 -9.15 -8.47
C VAL A 232 -2.75 -10.60 -8.02
N ASP A 233 -3.91 -11.23 -7.95
CA ASP A 233 -4.02 -12.63 -7.58
C ASP A 233 -3.26 -13.55 -8.56
N GLY A 234 -2.72 -14.65 -8.04
CA GLY A 234 -1.99 -15.62 -8.86
C GLY A 234 -0.54 -15.23 -9.19
N TRP A 235 -0.02 -14.17 -8.58
CA TRP A 235 1.36 -13.74 -8.76
C TRP A 235 2.05 -13.51 -7.42
N GLU A 236 3.25 -14.05 -7.28
CA GLU A 236 4.09 -13.88 -6.09
C GLU A 236 5.46 -13.32 -6.45
N ARG A 237 5.99 -12.54 -5.54
CA ARG A 237 7.36 -12.04 -5.68
C ARG A 237 8.34 -13.16 -5.39
N SER A 238 9.28 -13.41 -6.32
CA SER A 238 10.28 -14.46 -6.13
C SER A 238 11.11 -14.20 -4.87
N GLU A 239 11.24 -15.21 -4.02
CA GLU A 239 12.13 -15.19 -2.85
C GLU A 239 13.61 -15.18 -3.28
N GLN A 240 13.91 -15.77 -4.43
CA GLN A 240 15.26 -15.76 -4.98
C GLN A 240 15.65 -14.35 -5.43
N GLU A 241 16.77 -13.85 -4.92
CA GLU A 241 17.26 -12.50 -5.27
C GLU A 241 17.47 -12.32 -6.77
N LYS A 242 17.91 -13.38 -7.47
CA LYS A 242 18.25 -13.33 -8.90
C LYS A 242 17.73 -14.56 -9.63
N VAL A 243 16.82 -14.36 -10.56
CA VAL A 243 16.15 -15.41 -11.33
C VAL A 243 16.48 -15.27 -12.83
N LYS A 244 16.71 -16.39 -13.51
CA LYS A 244 16.81 -16.47 -14.98
C LYS A 244 15.44 -16.62 -15.61
N GLY A 245 15.26 -16.19 -16.85
CA GLY A 245 14.03 -16.44 -17.62
C GLY A 245 13.31 -15.17 -18.07
N LEU A 246 13.75 -13.99 -17.67
CA LEU A 246 13.26 -12.72 -18.21
C LEU A 246 14.09 -12.29 -19.45
N HIS A 247 13.48 -11.47 -20.28
CA HIS A 247 14.16 -10.86 -21.42
C HIS A 247 15.47 -10.17 -20.97
N PRO A 248 16.60 -10.33 -21.70
CA PRO A 248 17.91 -9.83 -21.30
C PRO A 248 17.95 -8.33 -20.94
N SER A 249 17.14 -7.51 -21.59
CA SER A 249 17.05 -6.07 -21.30
C SER A 249 16.50 -5.72 -19.91
N TYR A 250 15.82 -6.66 -19.24
CA TYR A 250 15.28 -6.52 -17.89
C TYR A 250 16.15 -7.22 -16.83
N CYS A 251 17.24 -7.82 -17.27
CA CYS A 251 18.19 -8.52 -16.43
C CYS A 251 19.43 -7.67 -16.14
N ASP A 252 20.18 -8.06 -15.12
CA ASP A 252 21.51 -7.51 -14.84
C ASP A 252 22.56 -8.08 -15.82
N LYS A 253 23.84 -7.66 -15.65
CA LYS A 253 24.96 -8.14 -16.48
C LYS A 253 25.18 -9.66 -16.40
N THR A 254 24.59 -10.35 -15.42
CA THR A 254 24.66 -11.80 -15.25
C THR A 254 23.47 -12.53 -15.90
N GLY A 255 22.59 -11.83 -16.61
CA GLY A 255 21.40 -12.37 -17.26
C GLY A 255 20.31 -12.80 -16.28
N ARG A 256 20.25 -12.17 -15.09
CA ARG A 256 19.26 -12.49 -14.05
C ARG A 256 18.45 -11.25 -13.67
N ALA A 257 17.14 -11.45 -13.44
CA ALA A 257 16.26 -10.42 -12.91
C ALA A 257 16.28 -10.41 -11.38
N LYS A 258 16.22 -9.20 -10.81
CA LYS A 258 16.20 -9.03 -9.36
C LYS A 258 14.75 -9.07 -8.84
N HIS A 259 14.42 -10.08 -8.02
CA HIS A 259 13.10 -10.29 -7.40
C HIS A 259 11.92 -10.08 -8.38
N PRO A 260 11.86 -10.85 -9.48
CA PRO A 260 10.73 -10.76 -10.41
C PRO A 260 9.45 -11.31 -9.76
N TRP A 261 8.32 -11.00 -10.39
CA TRP A 261 7.03 -11.60 -10.09
C TRP A 261 6.87 -12.87 -10.91
N VAL A 262 6.43 -13.95 -10.28
CA VAL A 262 6.27 -15.27 -10.90
C VAL A 262 4.83 -15.74 -10.71
N ARG A 263 4.25 -16.33 -11.73
CA ARG A 263 2.90 -16.92 -11.66
C ARG A 263 2.92 -18.15 -10.72
N ILE A 264 1.98 -18.22 -9.79
CA ILE A 264 1.96 -19.23 -8.71
C ILE A 264 1.92 -20.67 -9.26
N SER A 265 1.21 -20.91 -10.36
CA SER A 265 1.16 -22.24 -11.01
C SER A 265 2.52 -22.78 -11.42
N VAL A 266 3.44 -21.88 -11.81
CA VAL A 266 4.82 -22.25 -12.20
C VAL A 266 5.65 -22.64 -10.98
N GLN A 267 5.45 -21.97 -9.85
CA GLN A 267 6.15 -22.30 -8.60
C GLN A 267 5.74 -23.68 -8.06
N GLN A 268 4.46 -24.07 -8.19
CA GLN A 268 3.99 -25.38 -7.77
C GLN A 268 4.58 -26.52 -8.61
N GLU A 269 4.76 -26.32 -9.91
CA GLU A 269 5.40 -27.29 -10.80
C GLU A 269 6.91 -27.42 -10.53
N GLU A 270 7.60 -26.32 -10.25
CA GLU A 270 9.04 -26.36 -9.88
C GLU A 270 9.28 -27.00 -8.51
N GLN A 271 8.39 -26.83 -7.54
CA GLN A 271 8.47 -27.51 -6.24
C GLN A 271 8.19 -28.99 -6.36
N LYS A 272 7.18 -29.42 -7.13
CA LYS A 272 6.93 -30.83 -7.44
C LYS A 272 8.12 -31.49 -8.14
N GLY A 273 8.69 -30.84 -9.14
CA GLY A 273 9.85 -31.36 -9.83
C GLY A 273 11.10 -31.51 -8.94
N LYS A 274 11.26 -30.67 -7.91
CA LYS A 274 12.33 -30.79 -6.92
C LYS A 274 12.07 -31.93 -5.92
N GLU A 275 10.81 -32.12 -5.51
CA GLU A 275 10.41 -33.23 -4.62
C GLU A 275 10.50 -34.58 -5.33
N GLU A 276 10.14 -34.68 -6.60
CA GLU A 276 10.31 -35.90 -7.40
C GLU A 276 11.77 -36.25 -7.65
N ASN A 277 12.64 -35.25 -7.87
CA ASN A 277 14.07 -35.46 -8.08
C ASN A 277 14.79 -35.88 -6.78
N TRP A 278 14.35 -35.36 -5.62
CA TRP A 278 14.87 -35.77 -4.32
C TRP A 278 14.56 -37.26 -4.00
N LEU A 279 13.36 -37.74 -4.39
CA LEU A 279 12.95 -39.13 -4.20
C LEU A 279 13.78 -40.11 -5.10
N SER A 280 14.29 -39.64 -6.23
CA SER A 280 15.13 -40.45 -7.12
C SER A 280 16.61 -40.58 -6.67
N GLU A 281 17.05 -39.74 -5.73
CA GLU A 281 18.42 -39.74 -5.17
C GLU A 281 18.56 -40.51 -3.86
N LEU A 282 17.47 -41.14 -3.36
CA LEU A 282 17.56 -42.01 -2.18
C LEU A 282 18.21 -43.36 -2.57
N PRO A 283 19.35 -43.71 -1.98
CA PRO A 283 19.92 -45.04 -2.16
C PRO A 283 19.06 -46.07 -1.46
N PHE A 284 18.42 -46.96 -2.22
CA PHE A 284 17.84 -48.17 -1.71
C PHE A 284 18.89 -49.26 -1.63
#